data_be7a4df2bdef33c1cc82e64d908265b0
#
_entry.id   be7a4df2bdef33c1cc82e64d908265b0
#
_cell.length_a   1.000
_cell.length_b   1.000
_cell.length_c   1.000
_cell.angle_alpha   90.00
_cell.angle_beta   90.00
_cell.angle_gamma   90.00
#
_symmetry.space_group_name_H-M   'P 1'
#
loop_
_entity.id
_entity.type
_entity.pdbx_description
1 polymer ?
#
loop_
_entity_poly.entity_id
_entity_poly.type
_entity_poly.pdbx_seq_one_letter_code
_entity_poly.pdbx_strand_id
1 'polypeptide(L)'
;MAYHIPRGTQDILPGESDRWQFVEQIMRETCRTYQYKEIRTPIFEHTELFARGVGESTDIVQKEMYTFEDRKGRSLTLRPEGTAAAVRAFNENKLFANPVQPTKLYYVGPMFRYERPQTGRFRQFYQFGIEAIGSKDPAVDAEVIALAMSIYRKAGLKHVKLVLNSLGDQESRKTYREALVKHFEPRIGEFCSDCQSRLHTNPLRILDCKKDREHELMKTAPSILDYLNEESAAYFEKVKQYLNGLGIPFEIDPNLVRGLDYYNHTAFEIMSNAEGFGAITTLAGGGRYDGLVEQIGGPEAPGIGFAMSIERLLAAIDAEKTDLPVNQGIDCYIVTLGEKAKDYSVSLVYKLREAGISSEIDYENKKMKGQFKTADRLGARFIAILGEDELAQNKINVKDAETGEQREVVLDELIQVLKADQKQ
;
A
#
# COMPACT_ATOMS: atom_id res chain seq x y z
N MET A 1 14.20 -15.53 -29.63
CA MET A 1 12.95 -14.87 -29.17
C MET A 1 13.31 -13.96 -28.00
N ALA A 2 12.85 -12.71 -27.99
CA ALA A 2 12.95 -11.88 -26.80
C ALA A 2 11.85 -12.27 -25.82
N TYR A 3 12.20 -12.40 -24.55
CA TYR A 3 11.23 -12.62 -23.49
C TYR A 3 10.67 -11.27 -23.03
N HIS A 4 9.37 -11.23 -22.80
CA HIS A 4 8.67 -10.04 -22.28
C HIS A 4 7.90 -10.40 -21.02
N ILE A 5 7.67 -9.42 -20.17
CA ILE A 5 6.87 -9.58 -18.96
C ILE A 5 5.43 -9.98 -19.30
N PRO A 6 4.75 -10.76 -18.46
CA PRO A 6 3.34 -11.09 -18.65
C PRO A 6 2.47 -9.83 -18.65
N ARG A 7 1.41 -9.85 -19.47
CA ARG A 7 0.47 -8.71 -19.54
C ARG A 7 -0.17 -8.41 -18.18
N GLY A 8 -0.09 -7.16 -17.76
CA GLY A 8 -0.64 -6.71 -16.47
C GLY A 8 0.31 -6.89 -15.30
N THR A 9 1.58 -7.15 -15.57
CA THR A 9 2.67 -7.07 -14.59
C THR A 9 3.63 -5.94 -14.97
N GLN A 10 4.52 -5.59 -14.07
CA GLN A 10 5.55 -4.57 -14.30
C GLN A 10 6.82 -4.94 -13.55
N ASP A 11 7.97 -4.52 -14.08
CA ASP A 11 9.24 -4.46 -13.36
C ASP A 11 9.34 -3.09 -12.67
N ILE A 12 9.75 -3.06 -11.41
CA ILE A 12 10.03 -1.83 -10.67
C ILE A 12 11.54 -1.62 -10.76
N LEU A 13 11.97 -0.72 -11.62
CA LEU A 13 13.38 -0.51 -11.93
C LEU A 13 14.07 0.43 -10.92
N PRO A 14 15.43 0.43 -10.88
CA PRO A 14 16.21 1.42 -10.11
C PRO A 14 15.75 2.86 -10.42
N GLY A 15 15.68 3.70 -9.40
CA GLY A 15 15.10 5.04 -9.47
C GLY A 15 13.60 5.05 -9.15
N GLU A 16 12.81 4.17 -9.76
CA GLU A 16 11.42 3.98 -9.35
C GLU A 16 11.32 3.22 -8.02
N SER A 17 12.16 2.19 -7.83
CA SER A 17 12.22 1.42 -6.57
C SER A 17 12.54 2.28 -5.34
N ASP A 18 13.28 3.37 -5.51
CA ASP A 18 13.58 4.28 -4.40
C ASP A 18 12.33 5.00 -3.89
N ARG A 19 11.44 5.38 -4.81
CA ARG A 19 10.12 5.96 -4.48
C ARG A 19 9.23 4.94 -3.74
N TRP A 20 9.27 3.68 -4.16
CA TRP A 20 8.56 2.58 -3.50
C TRP A 20 9.06 2.39 -2.07
N GLN A 21 10.37 2.29 -1.88
CA GLN A 21 10.99 2.15 -0.57
C GLN A 21 10.62 3.32 0.36
N PHE A 22 10.61 4.54 -0.16
CA PHE A 22 10.23 5.72 0.61
C PHE A 22 8.79 5.64 1.13
N VAL A 23 7.81 5.32 0.28
CA VAL A 23 6.42 5.20 0.73
C VAL A 23 6.21 4.01 1.65
N GLU A 24 6.88 2.89 1.41
CA GLU A 24 6.88 1.74 2.32
C GLU A 24 7.48 2.08 3.69
N GLN A 25 8.52 2.91 3.74
CA GLN A 25 9.10 3.39 4.99
C GLN A 25 8.09 4.23 5.78
N ILE A 26 7.38 5.17 5.14
CA ILE A 26 6.29 5.93 5.77
C ILE A 26 5.24 4.99 6.38
N MET A 27 4.85 3.93 5.66
CA MET A 27 3.88 2.95 6.14
C MET A 27 4.38 2.22 7.39
N ARG A 28 5.62 1.70 7.36
CA ARG A 28 6.25 0.99 8.49
C ARG A 28 6.41 1.88 9.73
N GLU A 29 6.88 3.11 9.56
CA GLU A 29 7.04 4.08 10.64
C GLU A 29 5.70 4.49 11.24
N THR A 30 4.67 4.67 10.41
CA THR A 30 3.32 4.95 10.90
C THR A 30 2.77 3.75 11.68
N CYS A 31 2.88 2.53 11.16
CA CYS A 31 2.51 1.33 11.89
C CYS A 31 3.21 1.22 13.25
N ARG A 32 4.51 1.53 13.30
CA ARG A 32 5.27 1.51 14.55
C ARG A 32 4.68 2.46 15.59
N THR A 33 4.28 3.68 15.18
CA THR A 33 3.69 4.66 16.12
C THR A 33 2.29 4.28 16.59
N TYR A 34 1.52 3.57 15.77
CA TYR A 34 0.19 3.04 16.10
C TYR A 34 0.23 1.63 16.72
N GLN A 35 1.44 1.09 16.98
CA GLN A 35 1.69 -0.24 17.56
C GLN A 35 1.21 -1.43 16.72
N TYR A 36 1.08 -1.28 15.40
CA TYR A 36 0.86 -2.40 14.50
C TYR A 36 2.16 -3.16 14.25
N LYS A 37 2.09 -4.50 14.22
CA LYS A 37 3.24 -5.39 13.99
C LYS A 37 3.15 -6.04 12.63
N GLU A 38 4.30 -6.19 11.97
CA GLU A 38 4.34 -6.84 10.66
C GLU A 38 3.97 -8.31 10.74
N ILE A 39 3.11 -8.75 9.82
CA ILE A 39 2.85 -10.17 9.54
C ILE A 39 3.17 -10.45 8.08
N ARG A 40 3.80 -11.58 7.82
CA ARG A 40 4.08 -12.08 6.46
C ARG A 40 3.40 -13.41 6.28
N THR A 41 2.40 -13.46 5.40
CA THR A 41 1.68 -14.67 5.04
C THR A 41 2.20 -15.23 3.72
N PRO A 42 1.98 -16.53 3.43
CA PRO A 42 2.30 -17.10 2.13
C PRO A 42 1.67 -16.32 0.96
N ILE A 43 2.31 -16.39 -0.21
CA ILE A 43 1.79 -15.77 -1.44
C ILE A 43 0.63 -16.58 -2.03
N PHE A 44 0.55 -17.86 -1.73
CA PHE A 44 -0.54 -18.75 -2.12
C PHE A 44 -1.11 -19.48 -0.90
N GLU A 45 -2.39 -19.74 -0.94
CA GLU A 45 -3.15 -20.41 0.11
C GLU A 45 -4.07 -21.45 -0.52
N HIS A 46 -4.72 -22.28 0.30
CA HIS A 46 -5.81 -23.12 -0.17
C HIS A 46 -6.94 -22.25 -0.75
N THR A 47 -7.45 -22.65 -1.91
CA THR A 47 -8.50 -21.89 -2.63
C THR A 47 -9.73 -21.62 -1.75
N GLU A 48 -10.10 -22.60 -0.91
CA GLU A 48 -11.24 -22.50 0.00
C GLU A 48 -11.13 -21.34 0.98
N LEU A 49 -9.92 -20.93 1.38
CA LEU A 49 -9.72 -19.79 2.26
C LEU A 49 -10.31 -18.52 1.65
N PHE A 50 -10.03 -18.28 0.38
CA PHE A 50 -10.54 -17.10 -0.31
C PHE A 50 -11.99 -17.25 -0.72
N ALA A 51 -12.44 -18.44 -1.13
CA ALA A 51 -13.84 -18.68 -1.47
C ALA A 51 -14.75 -18.37 -0.26
N ARG A 52 -14.40 -18.86 0.92
CA ARG A 52 -15.15 -18.60 2.15
C ARG A 52 -14.93 -17.18 2.67
N GLY A 53 -13.68 -16.73 2.77
CA GLY A 53 -13.33 -15.47 3.41
C GLY A 53 -13.73 -14.24 2.59
N VAL A 54 -13.60 -14.28 1.26
CA VAL A 54 -13.92 -13.14 0.37
C VAL A 54 -15.40 -13.11 -0.03
N GLY A 55 -16.01 -14.28 -0.15
CA GLY A 55 -17.41 -14.50 -0.54
C GLY A 55 -17.54 -15.07 -1.96
N GLU A 56 -18.24 -16.20 -2.07
CA GLU A 56 -18.42 -16.94 -3.32
C GLU A 56 -19.11 -16.12 -4.42
N SER A 57 -19.94 -15.13 -4.03
CA SER A 57 -20.66 -14.26 -4.96
C SER A 57 -19.84 -13.11 -5.54
N THR A 58 -18.60 -12.91 -5.07
CA THR A 58 -17.76 -11.77 -5.49
C THR A 58 -17.10 -12.01 -6.85
N ASP A 59 -16.89 -10.95 -7.61
CA ASP A 59 -16.16 -11.03 -8.89
C ASP A 59 -14.74 -11.58 -8.69
N ILE A 60 -14.12 -11.30 -7.55
CA ILE A 60 -12.79 -11.80 -7.20
C ILE A 60 -12.79 -13.33 -7.22
N VAL A 61 -13.70 -13.96 -6.49
CA VAL A 61 -13.77 -15.43 -6.39
C VAL A 61 -14.20 -16.06 -7.71
N GLN A 62 -15.19 -15.47 -8.38
CA GLN A 62 -15.77 -16.06 -9.59
C GLN A 62 -14.90 -15.91 -10.84
N LYS A 63 -14.12 -14.82 -10.97
CA LYS A 63 -13.51 -14.43 -12.25
C LYS A 63 -12.04 -14.00 -12.16
N GLU A 64 -11.54 -13.63 -10.96
CA GLU A 64 -10.26 -12.92 -10.87
C GLU A 64 -9.15 -13.69 -10.15
N MET A 65 -9.44 -14.84 -9.54
CA MET A 65 -8.44 -15.64 -8.85
C MET A 65 -7.50 -16.36 -9.84
N TYR A 66 -6.21 -16.41 -9.51
CA TYR A 66 -5.23 -17.28 -10.14
C TYR A 66 -5.14 -18.57 -9.36
N THR A 67 -5.86 -19.59 -9.82
CA THR A 67 -5.97 -20.90 -9.16
C THR A 67 -5.24 -21.96 -9.94
N PHE A 68 -4.53 -22.86 -9.23
CA PHE A 68 -3.78 -23.97 -9.79
C PHE A 68 -3.81 -25.16 -8.83
N GLU A 69 -3.48 -26.34 -9.33
CA GLU A 69 -3.34 -27.56 -8.51
C GLU A 69 -1.87 -27.83 -8.20
N ASP A 70 -1.61 -28.28 -6.99
CA ASP A 70 -0.30 -28.84 -6.65
C ASP A 70 -0.14 -30.28 -7.19
N ARG A 71 1.04 -30.88 -7.03
CA ARG A 71 1.32 -32.24 -7.51
C ARG A 71 0.45 -33.33 -6.87
N LYS A 72 -0.28 -33.02 -5.80
CA LYS A 72 -1.22 -33.92 -5.11
C LYS A 72 -2.68 -33.60 -5.43
N GLY A 73 -2.94 -32.72 -6.38
CA GLY A 73 -4.29 -32.30 -6.79
C GLY A 73 -5.00 -31.38 -5.80
N ARG A 74 -4.27 -30.72 -4.87
CA ARG A 74 -4.86 -29.75 -3.96
C ARG A 74 -4.97 -28.39 -4.65
N SER A 75 -6.15 -27.78 -4.60
CA SER A 75 -6.40 -26.48 -5.19
C SER A 75 -5.76 -25.36 -4.36
N LEU A 76 -4.90 -24.58 -4.98
CA LEU A 76 -4.19 -23.44 -4.42
C LEU A 76 -4.48 -22.19 -5.24
N THR A 77 -4.46 -21.03 -4.58
CA THR A 77 -4.74 -19.77 -5.23
C THR A 77 -3.69 -18.72 -4.81
N LEU A 78 -3.17 -17.97 -5.77
CA LEU A 78 -2.37 -16.79 -5.47
C LEU A 78 -3.26 -15.76 -4.76
N ARG A 79 -2.82 -15.22 -3.62
CA ARG A 79 -3.64 -14.35 -2.78
C ARG A 79 -4.15 -13.12 -3.55
N PRO A 80 -5.47 -12.94 -3.64
CA PRO A 80 -6.07 -11.77 -4.29
C PRO A 80 -6.18 -10.56 -3.37
N GLU A 81 -6.01 -10.78 -2.05
CA GLU A 81 -6.06 -9.79 -0.97
C GLU A 81 -5.34 -10.35 0.27
N GLY A 82 -5.14 -9.53 1.31
CA GLY A 82 -4.34 -9.93 2.48
C GLY A 82 -5.13 -10.31 3.72
N THR A 83 -6.39 -9.84 3.86
CA THR A 83 -7.19 -9.97 5.09
C THR A 83 -7.46 -11.44 5.44
N ALA A 84 -7.93 -12.25 4.47
CA ALA A 84 -8.23 -13.67 4.72
C ALA A 84 -7.00 -14.44 5.20
N ALA A 85 -5.83 -14.18 4.59
CA ALA A 85 -4.57 -14.81 5.00
C ALA A 85 -4.11 -14.34 6.40
N ALA A 86 -4.31 -13.05 6.74
CA ALA A 86 -4.00 -12.51 8.07
C ALA A 86 -4.93 -13.13 9.14
N VAL A 87 -6.22 -13.26 8.86
CA VAL A 87 -7.20 -13.89 9.76
C VAL A 87 -6.92 -15.39 9.92
N ARG A 88 -6.58 -16.11 8.84
CA ARG A 88 -6.15 -17.51 8.93
C ARG A 88 -4.92 -17.65 9.85
N ALA A 89 -3.92 -16.78 9.68
CA ALA A 89 -2.72 -16.80 10.51
C ALA A 89 -3.03 -16.45 11.98
N PHE A 90 -3.95 -15.50 12.23
CA PHE A 90 -4.45 -15.16 13.56
C PHE A 90 -5.07 -16.39 14.24
N ASN A 91 -5.91 -17.15 13.54
CA ASN A 91 -6.55 -18.36 14.04
C ASN A 91 -5.56 -19.50 14.28
N GLU A 92 -4.76 -19.83 13.28
CA GLU A 92 -3.81 -20.96 13.32
C GLU A 92 -2.76 -20.81 14.43
N ASN A 93 -2.26 -19.57 14.63
CA ASN A 93 -1.28 -19.26 15.66
C ASN A 93 -1.90 -18.84 17.00
N LYS A 94 -3.23 -18.91 17.15
CA LYS A 94 -3.99 -18.58 18.37
C LYS A 94 -3.66 -17.18 18.91
N LEU A 95 -3.51 -16.20 18.02
CA LEU A 95 -3.19 -14.83 18.43
C LEU A 95 -4.31 -14.20 19.26
N PHE A 96 -5.53 -14.74 19.20
CA PHE A 96 -6.64 -14.38 20.07
C PHE A 96 -6.38 -14.66 21.56
N ALA A 97 -5.43 -15.57 21.88
CA ALA A 97 -5.05 -15.87 23.26
C ALA A 97 -4.05 -14.85 23.86
N ASN A 98 -3.56 -13.90 23.05
CA ASN A 98 -2.68 -12.85 23.54
C ASN A 98 -3.43 -11.98 24.57
N PRO A 99 -2.85 -11.71 25.75
CA PRO A 99 -3.49 -10.87 26.79
C PRO A 99 -3.68 -9.42 26.36
N VAL A 100 -2.94 -8.95 25.36
CA VAL A 100 -3.08 -7.59 24.81
C VAL A 100 -3.95 -7.65 23.57
N GLN A 101 -5.13 -7.04 23.64
CA GLN A 101 -6.10 -6.93 22.54
C GLN A 101 -6.45 -5.45 22.30
N PRO A 102 -6.83 -5.06 21.07
CA PRO A 102 -6.87 -5.88 19.86
C PRO A 102 -5.48 -6.29 19.37
N THR A 103 -5.41 -7.46 18.71
CA THR A 103 -4.22 -7.83 17.95
C THR A 103 -4.11 -6.94 16.73
N LYS A 104 -3.03 -6.16 16.62
CA LYS A 104 -2.79 -5.16 15.57
C LYS A 104 -1.71 -5.64 14.61
N LEU A 105 -2.09 -5.93 13.38
CA LEU A 105 -1.20 -6.48 12.35
C LEU A 105 -1.16 -5.58 11.12
N TYR A 106 -0.02 -5.53 10.43
CA TYR A 106 0.09 -4.95 9.11
C TYR A 106 0.88 -5.87 8.17
N TYR A 107 0.62 -5.77 6.89
CA TYR A 107 1.34 -6.49 5.85
C TYR A 107 1.62 -5.60 4.64
N VAL A 108 2.72 -5.91 3.93
CA VAL A 108 3.07 -5.32 2.63
C VAL A 108 3.46 -6.45 1.69
N GLY A 109 2.93 -6.45 0.48
CA GLY A 109 3.34 -7.46 -0.48
C GLY A 109 2.46 -7.55 -1.72
N PRO A 110 2.86 -8.42 -2.67
CA PRO A 110 2.14 -8.59 -3.92
C PRO A 110 0.82 -9.33 -3.72
N MET A 111 -0.20 -8.89 -4.47
CA MET A 111 -1.51 -9.52 -4.63
C MET A 111 -1.77 -9.78 -6.11
N PHE A 112 -2.68 -10.71 -6.42
CA PHE A 112 -2.87 -11.21 -7.76
C PHE A 112 -4.35 -11.28 -8.12
N ARG A 113 -4.76 -10.54 -9.17
CA ARG A 113 -6.13 -10.56 -9.70
C ARG A 113 -6.13 -10.56 -11.21
N TYR A 114 -6.88 -11.45 -11.83
CA TYR A 114 -7.03 -11.52 -13.28
C TYR A 114 -7.98 -10.41 -13.79
N GLU A 115 -7.62 -9.16 -13.52
CA GLU A 115 -8.36 -8.00 -13.97
C GLU A 115 -7.94 -7.57 -15.39
N ARG A 116 -8.79 -6.75 -16.03
CA ARG A 116 -8.41 -6.05 -17.26
C ARG A 116 -7.39 -4.97 -16.91
N PRO A 117 -6.14 -5.06 -17.40
CA PRO A 117 -5.11 -4.07 -17.10
C PRO A 117 -5.49 -2.67 -17.58
N GLN A 118 -5.31 -1.69 -16.72
CA GLN A 118 -5.46 -0.26 -17.01
C GLN A 118 -4.63 0.54 -15.99
N THR A 119 -4.49 1.84 -16.17
CA THR A 119 -3.75 2.71 -15.24
C THR A 119 -4.20 2.50 -13.80
N GLY A 120 -3.27 2.17 -12.90
CA GLY A 120 -3.54 1.87 -11.49
C GLY A 120 -4.24 0.52 -11.23
N ARG A 121 -4.37 -0.37 -12.25
CA ARG A 121 -4.84 -1.74 -12.10
C ARG A 121 -3.93 -2.72 -12.82
N PHE A 122 -3.28 -3.55 -12.05
CA PHE A 122 -2.37 -4.59 -12.50
C PHE A 122 -2.90 -5.97 -12.12
N ARG A 123 -2.42 -7.01 -12.78
CA ARG A 123 -2.71 -8.40 -12.42
C ARG A 123 -1.84 -8.89 -11.26
N GLN A 124 -0.63 -8.34 -11.15
CA GLN A 124 0.17 -8.36 -9.93
C GLN A 124 0.30 -6.91 -9.47
N PHE A 125 -0.10 -6.62 -8.25
CA PHE A 125 -0.05 -5.29 -7.64
C PHE A 125 0.33 -5.42 -6.17
N TYR A 126 0.81 -4.34 -5.57
CA TYR A 126 1.22 -4.35 -4.18
C TYR A 126 0.19 -3.69 -3.28
N GLN A 127 -0.15 -4.41 -2.22
CA GLN A 127 -0.98 -3.86 -1.15
C GLN A 127 -0.17 -3.68 0.12
N PHE A 128 -0.41 -2.54 0.78
CA PHE A 128 -0.25 -2.39 2.20
C PHE A 128 -1.62 -2.54 2.84
N GLY A 129 -1.72 -3.30 3.94
CA GLY A 129 -2.95 -3.44 4.70
C GLY A 129 -2.69 -3.56 6.18
N ILE A 130 -3.70 -3.23 6.98
CA ILE A 130 -3.70 -3.41 8.43
C ILE A 130 -4.96 -4.12 8.89
N GLU A 131 -4.84 -4.86 9.98
CA GLU A 131 -5.95 -5.57 10.63
C GLU A 131 -5.86 -5.34 12.14
N ALA A 132 -6.95 -4.89 12.76
CA ALA A 132 -7.13 -4.82 14.20
C ALA A 132 -8.23 -5.80 14.61
N ILE A 133 -7.85 -6.91 15.24
CA ILE A 133 -8.75 -8.04 15.53
C ILE A 133 -8.90 -8.19 17.04
N GLY A 134 -10.13 -8.27 17.54
CA GLY A 134 -10.44 -8.55 18.95
C GLY A 134 -11.09 -7.40 19.73
N SER A 135 -11.56 -6.34 19.05
CA SER A 135 -12.29 -5.24 19.72
C SER A 135 -13.52 -4.80 18.97
N LYS A 136 -14.63 -4.62 19.71
CA LYS A 136 -15.89 -4.05 19.22
C LYS A 136 -15.98 -2.52 19.45
N ASP A 137 -14.95 -1.91 20.03
CA ASP A 137 -14.98 -0.47 20.34
C ASP A 137 -14.89 0.38 19.07
N PRO A 138 -15.81 1.32 18.83
CA PRO A 138 -15.79 2.22 17.67
C PRO A 138 -14.54 3.14 17.62
N ALA A 139 -13.81 3.29 18.72
CA ALA A 139 -12.54 4.02 18.73
C ALA A 139 -11.47 3.34 17.88
N VAL A 140 -11.51 2.00 17.74
CA VAL A 140 -10.59 1.25 16.89
C VAL A 140 -10.87 1.55 15.41
N ASP A 141 -12.15 1.75 15.04
CA ASP A 141 -12.51 2.14 13.67
C ASP A 141 -11.94 3.51 13.31
N ALA A 142 -12.09 4.46 14.24
CA ALA A 142 -11.51 5.79 14.05
C ALA A 142 -9.96 5.76 14.01
N GLU A 143 -9.32 4.91 14.83
CA GLU A 143 -7.86 4.72 14.81
C GLU A 143 -7.37 4.16 13.46
N VAL A 144 -8.05 3.13 12.93
CA VAL A 144 -7.73 2.50 11.63
C VAL A 144 -7.82 3.52 10.50
N ILE A 145 -8.87 4.34 10.49
CA ILE A 145 -9.05 5.42 9.50
C ILE A 145 -7.97 6.50 9.69
N ALA A 146 -7.69 6.89 10.93
CA ALA A 146 -6.67 7.90 11.25
C ALA A 146 -5.28 7.47 10.81
N LEU A 147 -4.92 6.19 10.98
CA LEU A 147 -3.66 5.62 10.50
C LEU A 147 -3.58 5.74 8.97
N ALA A 148 -4.62 5.35 8.24
CA ALA A 148 -4.65 5.46 6.79
C ALA A 148 -4.47 6.92 6.32
N MET A 149 -5.24 7.86 6.88
CA MET A 149 -5.14 9.29 6.57
C MET A 149 -3.76 9.87 6.92
N SER A 150 -3.12 9.36 7.99
CA SER A 150 -1.77 9.76 8.40
C SER A 150 -0.72 9.36 7.36
N ILE A 151 -0.84 8.17 6.75
CA ILE A 151 0.07 7.72 5.69
C ILE A 151 -0.02 8.68 4.49
N TYR A 152 -1.22 8.99 3.99
CA TYR A 152 -1.39 9.89 2.85
C TYR A 152 -0.85 11.29 3.14
N ARG A 153 -1.13 11.84 4.32
CA ARG A 153 -0.60 13.14 4.74
C ARG A 153 0.94 13.15 4.80
N LYS A 154 1.56 12.09 5.36
CA LYS A 154 3.04 11.98 5.42
C LYS A 154 3.67 11.77 4.05
N ALA A 155 2.95 11.14 3.11
CA ALA A 155 3.34 11.05 1.71
C ALA A 155 3.18 12.37 0.94
N GLY A 156 2.67 13.43 1.59
CA GLY A 156 2.57 14.78 1.02
C GLY A 156 1.30 15.04 0.23
N LEU A 157 0.33 14.11 0.21
CA LEU A 157 -0.93 14.29 -0.52
C LEU A 157 -1.85 15.30 0.18
N LYS A 158 -2.46 16.18 -0.60
CA LYS A 158 -3.38 17.25 -0.17
C LYS A 158 -4.81 17.01 -0.64
N HIS A 159 -4.99 16.32 -1.76
CA HIS A 159 -6.27 16.10 -2.41
C HIS A 159 -6.80 14.69 -2.13
N VAL A 160 -6.99 14.39 -0.84
CA VAL A 160 -7.51 13.12 -0.35
C VAL A 160 -8.79 13.35 0.43
N LYS A 161 -9.83 12.59 0.10
CA LYS A 161 -11.09 12.62 0.84
C LYS A 161 -11.45 11.25 1.40
N LEU A 162 -12.03 11.26 2.60
CA LEU A 162 -12.59 10.09 3.26
C LEU A 162 -14.09 10.04 2.97
N VAL A 163 -14.55 8.90 2.47
CA VAL A 163 -15.98 8.59 2.30
C VAL A 163 -16.32 7.48 3.28
N LEU A 164 -17.41 7.65 4.03
CA LEU A 164 -17.80 6.81 5.15
C LEU A 164 -19.24 6.36 4.99
N ASN A 165 -19.53 5.10 5.36
CA ASN A 165 -20.86 4.55 5.48
C ASN A 165 -20.95 3.56 6.65
N SER A 166 -22.15 3.20 7.05
CA SER A 166 -22.42 2.03 7.88
C SER A 166 -23.23 1.00 7.10
N LEU A 167 -22.77 -0.24 7.13
CA LEU A 167 -23.52 -1.37 6.56
C LEU A 167 -24.43 -2.04 7.60
N GLY A 168 -24.46 -1.53 8.83
CA GLY A 168 -25.20 -2.09 9.94
C GLY A 168 -24.73 -3.48 10.35
N ASP A 169 -25.41 -4.03 11.31
CA ASP A 169 -25.30 -5.42 11.75
C ASP A 169 -26.13 -6.37 10.87
N GLN A 170 -26.21 -7.63 11.25
CA GLN A 170 -26.95 -8.64 10.49
C GLN A 170 -28.46 -8.35 10.42
N GLU A 171 -29.05 -7.81 11.50
CA GLU A 171 -30.47 -7.46 11.56
C GLU A 171 -30.79 -6.28 10.65
N SER A 172 -30.05 -5.18 10.78
CA SER A 172 -30.14 -4.00 9.92
C SER A 172 -29.99 -4.37 8.44
N ARG A 173 -29.01 -5.21 8.11
CA ARG A 173 -28.77 -5.67 6.74
C ARG A 173 -29.91 -6.53 6.19
N LYS A 174 -30.54 -7.37 7.03
CA LYS A 174 -31.70 -8.20 6.63
C LYS A 174 -32.86 -7.31 6.21
N THR A 175 -33.23 -6.37 7.06
CA THR A 175 -34.35 -5.44 6.81
C THR A 175 -34.06 -4.56 5.57
N TYR A 176 -32.85 -4.07 5.45
CA TYR A 176 -32.42 -3.29 4.28
C TYR A 176 -32.44 -4.09 2.98
N ARG A 177 -32.01 -5.36 3.03
CA ARG A 177 -32.05 -6.25 1.87
C ARG A 177 -33.48 -6.43 1.35
N GLU A 178 -34.43 -6.62 2.25
CA GLU A 178 -35.85 -6.74 1.89
C GLU A 178 -36.38 -5.47 1.23
N ALA A 179 -35.97 -4.30 1.74
CA ALA A 179 -36.32 -3.01 1.15
C ALA A 179 -35.72 -2.82 -0.25
N LEU A 180 -34.44 -3.21 -0.47
CA LEU A 180 -33.80 -3.14 -1.78
C LEU A 180 -34.48 -4.08 -2.79
N VAL A 181 -34.79 -5.32 -2.39
CA VAL A 181 -35.53 -6.25 -3.26
C VAL A 181 -36.84 -5.64 -3.69
N LYS A 182 -37.65 -5.18 -2.73
CA LYS A 182 -38.96 -4.55 -3.00
C LYS A 182 -38.82 -3.32 -3.93
N HIS A 183 -37.74 -2.57 -3.81
CA HIS A 183 -37.51 -1.37 -4.61
C HIS A 183 -37.11 -1.69 -6.06
N PHE A 184 -36.24 -2.68 -6.29
CA PHE A 184 -35.72 -2.99 -7.61
C PHE A 184 -36.55 -4.02 -8.39
N GLU A 185 -37.21 -4.99 -7.68
CA GLU A 185 -37.94 -6.10 -8.30
C GLU A 185 -38.95 -5.68 -9.39
N PRO A 186 -39.75 -4.62 -9.20
CA PRO A 186 -40.78 -4.25 -10.20
C PRO A 186 -40.19 -3.87 -11.58
N ARG A 187 -38.94 -3.43 -11.62
CA ARG A 187 -38.29 -2.98 -12.86
C ARG A 187 -36.90 -3.60 -13.06
N ILE A 188 -36.62 -4.72 -12.43
CA ILE A 188 -35.30 -5.38 -12.51
C ILE A 188 -34.95 -5.81 -13.94
N GLY A 189 -35.95 -6.07 -14.78
CA GLY A 189 -35.76 -6.40 -16.18
C GLY A 189 -35.08 -5.29 -17.03
N GLU A 190 -35.07 -4.05 -16.53
CA GLU A 190 -34.40 -2.90 -17.17
C GLU A 190 -32.89 -2.84 -16.84
N PHE A 191 -32.44 -3.62 -15.85
CA PHE A 191 -31.06 -3.65 -15.41
C PHE A 191 -30.23 -4.69 -16.17
N CYS A 192 -28.91 -4.57 -16.10
CA CYS A 192 -28.00 -5.54 -16.71
C CYS A 192 -28.13 -6.94 -16.06
N SER A 193 -27.71 -7.97 -16.80
CA SER A 193 -27.81 -9.38 -16.37
C SER A 193 -27.17 -9.64 -14.99
N ASP A 194 -26.06 -8.95 -14.69
CA ASP A 194 -25.40 -9.07 -13.38
C ASP A 194 -26.31 -8.55 -12.25
N CYS A 195 -26.97 -7.40 -12.44
CA CYS A 195 -27.91 -6.84 -11.48
C CYS A 195 -29.17 -7.70 -11.30
N GLN A 196 -29.71 -8.26 -12.39
CA GLN A 196 -30.83 -9.20 -12.31
C GLN A 196 -30.47 -10.42 -11.48
N SER A 197 -29.28 -10.99 -11.66
CA SER A 197 -28.79 -12.12 -10.85
C SER A 197 -28.55 -11.73 -9.38
N ARG A 198 -28.09 -10.52 -9.12
CA ARG A 198 -27.78 -10.01 -7.77
C ARG A 198 -29.00 -9.71 -6.94
N LEU A 199 -30.17 -9.47 -7.53
CA LEU A 199 -31.38 -9.07 -6.82
C LEU A 199 -31.70 -9.99 -5.63
N HIS A 200 -31.64 -11.30 -5.82
CA HIS A 200 -31.98 -12.28 -4.79
C HIS A 200 -30.75 -12.82 -4.06
N THR A 201 -29.55 -12.73 -4.65
CA THR A 201 -28.31 -13.24 -4.04
C THR A 201 -27.66 -12.18 -3.14
N ASN A 202 -27.41 -10.98 -3.67
CA ASN A 202 -26.80 -9.86 -2.95
C ASN A 202 -27.26 -8.51 -3.52
N PRO A 203 -28.46 -8.02 -3.20
CA PRO A 203 -29.02 -6.79 -3.77
C PRO A 203 -28.22 -5.53 -3.45
N LEU A 204 -27.42 -5.51 -2.38
CA LEU A 204 -26.50 -4.39 -2.08
C LEU A 204 -25.52 -4.16 -3.23
N ARG A 205 -25.10 -5.22 -3.94
CA ARG A 205 -24.18 -5.12 -5.09
C ARG A 205 -24.79 -4.47 -6.33
N ILE A 206 -26.11 -4.27 -6.37
CA ILE A 206 -26.78 -3.49 -7.41
C ILE A 206 -26.34 -2.02 -7.30
N LEU A 207 -26.22 -1.48 -6.09
CA LEU A 207 -25.83 -0.10 -5.82
C LEU A 207 -24.42 0.26 -6.36
N ASP A 208 -23.54 -0.74 -6.47
CA ASP A 208 -22.17 -0.57 -7.03
C ASP A 208 -22.10 -0.88 -8.54
N CYS A 209 -23.23 -1.02 -9.23
CA CYS A 209 -23.23 -1.37 -10.64
C CYS A 209 -22.83 -0.19 -11.54
N LYS A 210 -21.70 -0.35 -12.25
CA LYS A 210 -21.20 0.69 -13.17
C LYS A 210 -22.06 0.84 -14.44
N LYS A 211 -22.76 -0.24 -14.88
CA LYS A 211 -23.58 -0.22 -16.10
C LYS A 211 -24.90 0.51 -15.86
N ASP A 212 -25.50 0.26 -14.68
CA ASP A 212 -26.84 0.74 -14.35
C ASP A 212 -26.83 1.98 -13.46
N ARG A 213 -25.66 2.57 -13.20
CA ARG A 213 -25.45 3.70 -12.28
C ARG A 213 -26.38 4.88 -12.52
N GLU A 214 -26.68 5.17 -13.78
CA GLU A 214 -27.51 6.33 -14.16
C GLU A 214 -29.01 6.02 -14.16
N HIS A 215 -29.41 4.76 -13.88
CA HIS A 215 -30.82 4.38 -13.84
C HIS A 215 -31.55 5.15 -12.73
N GLU A 216 -32.79 5.57 -12.99
CA GLU A 216 -33.54 6.41 -12.02
C GLU A 216 -33.78 5.74 -10.69
N LEU A 217 -34.00 4.39 -10.66
CA LEU A 217 -34.16 3.64 -9.41
C LEU A 217 -32.88 3.63 -8.56
N MET A 218 -31.70 3.85 -9.14
CA MET A 218 -30.48 4.00 -8.37
C MET A 218 -30.49 5.29 -7.56
N LYS A 219 -31.07 6.36 -8.09
CA LYS A 219 -31.16 7.67 -7.43
C LYS A 219 -32.21 7.69 -6.31
N THR A 220 -33.16 6.79 -6.37
CA THR A 220 -34.27 6.69 -5.39
C THR A 220 -34.15 5.46 -4.50
N ALA A 221 -33.05 4.74 -4.58
CA ALA A 221 -32.81 3.57 -3.73
C ALA A 221 -32.85 3.95 -2.23
N PRO A 222 -33.45 3.11 -1.38
CA PRO A 222 -33.46 3.37 0.05
C PRO A 222 -32.05 3.41 0.61
N SER A 223 -31.81 4.27 1.61
CA SER A 223 -30.53 4.39 2.30
C SER A 223 -30.41 3.33 3.39
N ILE A 224 -29.28 2.65 3.50
CA ILE A 224 -28.99 1.72 4.61
C ILE A 224 -29.10 2.43 5.98
N LEU A 225 -28.79 3.73 6.03
CA LEU A 225 -28.80 4.52 7.26
C LEU A 225 -30.20 4.65 7.87
N ASP A 226 -31.27 4.51 7.06
CA ASP A 226 -32.66 4.53 7.52
C ASP A 226 -33.11 3.18 8.10
N TYR A 227 -32.30 2.13 7.96
CA TYR A 227 -32.57 0.77 8.38
C TYR A 227 -31.63 0.28 9.50
N LEU A 228 -30.75 1.14 9.99
CA LEU A 228 -29.90 0.82 11.14
C LEU A 228 -30.78 0.68 12.39
N ASN A 229 -30.57 -0.41 13.15
CA ASN A 229 -31.16 -0.50 14.49
C ASN A 229 -30.46 0.49 15.44
N GLU A 230 -31.00 0.68 16.65
CA GLU A 230 -30.48 1.66 17.61
C GLU A 230 -29.01 1.45 17.96
N GLU A 231 -28.55 0.20 18.10
CA GLU A 231 -27.18 -0.14 18.41
C GLU A 231 -26.24 0.24 17.27
N SER A 232 -26.57 -0.16 16.03
CA SER A 232 -25.78 0.16 14.85
C SER A 232 -25.74 1.65 14.56
N ALA A 233 -26.86 2.37 14.78
CA ALA A 233 -26.91 3.82 14.63
C ALA A 233 -26.04 4.52 15.68
N ALA A 234 -26.14 4.12 16.96
CA ALA A 234 -25.30 4.67 18.04
C ALA A 234 -23.82 4.38 17.81
N TYR A 235 -23.48 3.19 17.33
CA TYR A 235 -22.13 2.81 16.96
C TYR A 235 -21.55 3.77 15.88
N PHE A 236 -22.30 3.95 14.80
CA PHE A 236 -21.87 4.81 13.69
C PHE A 236 -21.74 6.28 14.11
N GLU A 237 -22.66 6.79 14.92
CA GLU A 237 -22.55 8.13 15.50
C GLU A 237 -21.27 8.28 16.33
N LYS A 238 -20.89 7.23 17.09
CA LYS A 238 -19.67 7.26 17.89
C LYS A 238 -18.39 7.30 17.04
N VAL A 239 -18.34 6.54 15.95
CA VAL A 239 -17.23 6.62 14.98
C VAL A 239 -17.11 8.03 14.42
N LYS A 240 -18.21 8.66 13.99
CA LYS A 240 -18.23 10.03 13.49
C LYS A 240 -17.75 11.05 14.53
N GLN A 241 -18.18 10.89 15.78
CA GLN A 241 -17.70 11.75 16.88
C GLN A 241 -16.20 11.67 17.08
N TYR A 242 -15.63 10.44 17.06
CA TYR A 242 -14.19 10.26 17.19
C TYR A 242 -13.43 10.87 16.02
N LEU A 243 -13.87 10.66 14.77
CA LEU A 243 -13.24 11.27 13.59
C LEU A 243 -13.26 12.80 13.66
N ASN A 244 -14.39 13.40 14.07
CA ASN A 244 -14.50 14.84 14.28
C ASN A 244 -13.54 15.31 15.38
N GLY A 245 -13.43 14.57 16.49
CA GLY A 245 -12.47 14.87 17.57
C GLY A 245 -11.01 14.79 17.13
N LEU A 246 -10.69 13.95 16.14
CA LEU A 246 -9.38 13.85 15.51
C LEU A 246 -9.14 14.90 14.42
N GLY A 247 -10.16 15.70 14.07
CA GLY A 247 -10.07 16.69 12.99
C GLY A 247 -9.97 16.06 11.60
N ILE A 248 -10.50 14.85 11.42
CA ILE A 248 -10.51 14.13 10.14
C ILE A 248 -11.85 14.40 9.44
N PRO A 249 -11.87 15.19 8.36
CA PRO A 249 -13.08 15.45 7.59
C PRO A 249 -13.51 14.20 6.82
N PHE A 250 -14.81 13.99 6.71
CA PHE A 250 -15.40 12.87 5.96
C PHE A 250 -16.71 13.28 5.28
N GLU A 251 -17.05 12.56 4.24
CA GLU A 251 -18.35 12.61 3.56
C GLU A 251 -19.10 11.31 3.83
N ILE A 252 -20.42 11.41 4.00
CA ILE A 252 -21.28 10.22 4.12
C ILE A 252 -21.84 9.88 2.74
N ASP A 253 -21.62 8.63 2.30
CA ASP A 253 -22.23 8.10 1.09
C ASP A 253 -23.01 6.81 1.44
N PRO A 254 -24.35 6.86 1.53
CA PRO A 254 -25.16 5.70 1.85
C PRO A 254 -25.12 4.60 0.78
N ASN A 255 -24.64 4.91 -0.42
CA ASN A 255 -24.47 3.95 -1.51
C ASN A 255 -23.08 3.29 -1.50
N LEU A 256 -22.18 3.71 -0.60
CA LEU A 256 -20.89 3.08 -0.46
C LEU A 256 -21.07 1.65 0.04
N VAL A 257 -20.87 0.69 -0.83
CA VAL A 257 -20.76 -0.74 -0.54
C VAL A 257 -19.36 -1.24 -0.88
N ARG A 258 -18.96 -2.35 -0.28
CA ARG A 258 -17.63 -2.94 -0.48
C ARG A 258 -17.70 -4.13 -1.43
N GLY A 259 -16.61 -4.35 -2.17
CA GLY A 259 -16.47 -5.46 -3.11
C GLY A 259 -16.34 -6.86 -2.48
N LEU A 260 -16.33 -6.95 -1.15
CA LEU A 260 -16.14 -8.17 -0.36
C LEU A 260 -17.35 -8.34 0.56
N ASP A 261 -17.84 -9.57 0.70
CA ASP A 261 -19.13 -9.83 1.37
C ASP A 261 -19.04 -9.85 2.91
N TYR A 262 -17.82 -9.89 3.46
CA TYR A 262 -17.62 -10.01 4.91
C TYR A 262 -17.83 -8.69 5.69
N TYR A 263 -17.93 -7.55 5.01
CA TYR A 263 -18.05 -6.27 5.70
C TYR A 263 -19.40 -6.07 6.39
N ASN A 264 -19.36 -5.49 7.58
CA ASN A 264 -20.50 -5.00 8.36
C ASN A 264 -20.14 -3.68 9.05
N HIS A 265 -21.10 -3.04 9.75
CA HIS A 265 -20.90 -1.77 10.44
C HIS A 265 -20.12 -0.75 9.60
N THR A 266 -19.00 -0.24 10.10
CA THR A 266 -18.21 0.78 9.43
C THR A 266 -17.64 0.29 8.10
N ALA A 267 -17.91 1.02 7.02
CA ALA A 267 -17.32 0.87 5.72
C ALA A 267 -16.76 2.22 5.26
N PHE A 268 -15.57 2.23 4.66
CA PHE A 268 -14.97 3.47 4.19
C PHE A 268 -14.12 3.29 2.94
N GLU A 269 -13.99 4.37 2.20
CA GLU A 269 -13.03 4.53 1.12
C GLU A 269 -12.26 5.82 1.27
N ILE A 270 -10.99 5.77 0.92
CA ILE A 270 -10.14 6.95 0.80
C ILE A 270 -9.88 7.16 -0.69
N MET A 271 -10.24 8.32 -1.18
CA MET A 271 -10.23 8.65 -2.60
C MET A 271 -9.33 9.84 -2.87
N SER A 272 -8.69 9.86 -4.03
CA SER A 272 -8.05 11.06 -4.55
C SER A 272 -9.05 11.90 -5.34
N ASN A 273 -9.07 13.20 -5.08
CA ASN A 273 -9.77 14.21 -5.87
C ASN A 273 -8.79 15.16 -6.58
N ALA A 274 -7.53 14.72 -6.74
CA ALA A 274 -6.54 15.47 -7.50
C ALA A 274 -6.94 15.54 -8.98
N GLU A 275 -6.72 16.71 -9.58
CA GLU A 275 -6.97 16.92 -11.01
C GLU A 275 -6.06 16.00 -11.85
N GLY A 276 -6.62 15.31 -12.83
CA GLY A 276 -5.86 14.42 -13.71
C GLY A 276 -5.57 13.01 -13.14
N PHE A 277 -6.03 12.69 -11.93
CA PHE A 277 -5.79 11.35 -11.34
C PHE A 277 -6.51 10.20 -12.11
N GLY A 278 -7.51 10.51 -12.93
CA GLY A 278 -8.22 9.54 -13.78
C GLY A 278 -9.53 9.02 -13.20
N ALA A 279 -10.09 7.98 -13.82
CA ALA A 279 -11.42 7.47 -13.48
C ALA A 279 -11.46 6.58 -12.23
N ILE A 280 -10.32 6.06 -11.79
CA ILE A 280 -10.24 5.23 -10.57
C ILE A 280 -9.68 6.08 -9.44
N THR A 281 -10.59 6.64 -8.66
CA THR A 281 -10.24 7.58 -7.58
C THR A 281 -9.92 6.92 -6.25
N THR A 282 -10.34 5.66 -6.03
CA THR A 282 -10.14 4.95 -4.77
C THR A 282 -8.66 4.58 -4.55
N LEU A 283 -8.05 5.12 -3.50
CA LEU A 283 -6.69 4.83 -3.05
C LEU A 283 -6.64 3.67 -2.06
N ALA A 284 -7.58 3.65 -1.10
CA ALA A 284 -7.73 2.62 -0.10
C ALA A 284 -9.20 2.34 0.19
N GLY A 285 -9.46 1.18 0.73
CA GLY A 285 -10.76 0.85 1.22
C GLY A 285 -10.72 -0.17 2.33
N GLY A 286 -11.61 -0.01 3.29
CA GLY A 286 -11.67 -0.82 4.48
C GLY A 286 -13.03 -0.85 5.13
N GLY A 287 -13.08 -1.44 6.29
CA GLY A 287 -14.28 -1.55 7.10
C GLY A 287 -14.18 -2.66 8.14
N ARG A 288 -15.25 -2.82 8.89
CA ARG A 288 -15.40 -3.83 9.92
C ARG A 288 -15.90 -5.16 9.35
N TYR A 289 -15.45 -6.27 9.95
CA TYR A 289 -15.76 -7.65 9.50
C TYR A 289 -15.91 -8.60 10.69
N ASP A 290 -16.87 -8.35 11.56
CA ASP A 290 -17.01 -9.05 12.84
C ASP A 290 -17.29 -10.57 12.75
N GLY A 291 -17.71 -11.10 11.61
CA GLY A 291 -17.97 -12.53 11.44
C GLY A 291 -16.84 -13.32 10.74
N LEU A 292 -15.80 -12.65 10.19
CA LEU A 292 -14.83 -13.29 9.33
C LEU A 292 -13.94 -14.30 10.08
N VAL A 293 -13.55 -14.00 11.32
CA VAL A 293 -12.69 -14.86 12.14
C VAL A 293 -13.34 -16.21 12.37
N GLU A 294 -14.63 -16.24 12.74
CA GLU A 294 -15.42 -17.48 12.90
C GLU A 294 -15.62 -18.20 11.57
N GLN A 295 -15.92 -17.46 10.51
CA GLN A 295 -16.13 -18.03 9.18
C GLN A 295 -14.89 -18.79 8.67
N ILE A 296 -13.70 -18.36 9.08
CA ILE A 296 -12.42 -19.03 8.76
C ILE A 296 -12.02 -20.06 9.84
N GLY A 297 -12.92 -20.38 10.78
CA GLY A 297 -12.74 -21.46 11.77
C GLY A 297 -12.06 -21.03 13.07
N GLY A 298 -12.06 -19.75 13.39
CA GLY A 298 -11.59 -19.20 14.68
C GLY A 298 -12.69 -18.99 15.70
N PRO A 299 -12.38 -18.40 16.86
CA PRO A 299 -13.37 -17.97 17.83
C PRO A 299 -14.12 -16.73 17.35
N GLU A 300 -15.23 -16.38 18.03
CA GLU A 300 -15.86 -15.09 17.84
C GLU A 300 -14.85 -13.98 18.17
N ALA A 301 -14.46 -13.20 17.15
CA ALA A 301 -13.58 -12.07 17.32
C ALA A 301 -13.91 -11.01 16.26
N PRO A 302 -14.29 -9.80 16.68
CA PRO A 302 -14.54 -8.70 15.76
C PRO A 302 -13.24 -8.21 15.14
N GLY A 303 -13.33 -7.69 13.92
CA GLY A 303 -12.16 -7.17 13.23
C GLY A 303 -12.49 -5.95 12.39
N ILE A 304 -11.50 -5.10 12.22
CA ILE A 304 -11.54 -3.98 11.28
C ILE A 304 -10.17 -3.81 10.63
N GLY A 305 -10.16 -3.48 9.35
CA GLY A 305 -8.92 -3.23 8.62
C GLY A 305 -9.15 -2.42 7.36
N PHE A 306 -8.06 -2.13 6.67
CA PHE A 306 -8.10 -1.59 5.32
C PHE A 306 -6.93 -2.10 4.50
N ALA A 307 -7.07 -2.01 3.18
CA ALA A 307 -5.97 -2.20 2.25
C ALA A 307 -5.87 -1.03 1.27
N MET A 308 -4.64 -0.65 0.93
CA MET A 308 -4.31 0.38 -0.06
C MET A 308 -3.34 -0.18 -1.11
N SER A 309 -3.45 0.31 -2.37
CA SER A 309 -2.48 0.00 -3.43
C SER A 309 -1.33 0.99 -3.39
N ILE A 310 -0.09 0.47 -3.40
CA ILE A 310 1.12 1.29 -3.47
C ILE A 310 1.20 2.00 -4.82
N GLU A 311 0.84 1.31 -5.91
CA GLU A 311 0.82 1.89 -7.25
C GLU A 311 -0.13 3.10 -7.34
N ARG A 312 -1.29 3.03 -6.70
CA ARG A 312 -2.26 4.14 -6.68
C ARG A 312 -1.80 5.29 -5.81
N LEU A 313 -1.13 5.02 -4.71
CA LEU A 313 -0.50 6.06 -3.90
C LEU A 313 0.56 6.82 -4.71
N LEU A 314 1.46 6.10 -5.39
CA LEU A 314 2.49 6.70 -6.24
C LEU A 314 1.88 7.50 -7.40
N ALA A 315 0.84 6.96 -8.05
CA ALA A 315 0.10 7.68 -9.10
C ALA A 315 -0.58 8.96 -8.57
N ALA A 316 -1.08 8.97 -7.34
CA ALA A 316 -1.64 10.17 -6.72
C ALA A 316 -0.56 11.21 -6.41
N ILE A 317 0.61 10.77 -5.95
CA ILE A 317 1.79 11.62 -5.74
C ILE A 317 2.19 12.31 -7.05
N ASP A 318 2.21 11.55 -8.17
CA ASP A 318 2.51 12.08 -9.49
C ASP A 318 1.46 13.09 -9.98
N ALA A 319 0.17 12.80 -9.78
CA ALA A 319 -0.92 13.69 -10.16
C ALA A 319 -0.88 15.02 -9.39
N GLU A 320 -0.52 14.98 -8.12
CA GLU A 320 -0.32 16.18 -7.29
C GLU A 320 1.04 16.86 -7.49
N LYS A 321 1.93 16.26 -8.30
CA LYS A 321 3.32 16.73 -8.50
C LYS A 321 4.06 16.93 -7.17
N THR A 322 3.83 16.02 -6.23
CA THR A 322 4.49 16.05 -4.93
C THR A 322 5.91 15.54 -5.06
N ASP A 323 6.89 16.36 -4.71
CA ASP A 323 8.28 15.94 -4.67
C ASP A 323 8.52 15.03 -3.48
N LEU A 324 9.07 13.84 -3.74
CA LEU A 324 9.50 12.92 -2.70
C LEU A 324 10.98 13.17 -2.39
N PRO A 325 11.38 13.23 -1.11
CA PRO A 325 12.79 13.42 -0.72
C PRO A 325 13.56 12.11 -0.89
N VAL A 326 13.67 11.64 -2.13
CA VAL A 326 14.39 10.42 -2.48
C VAL A 326 15.78 10.80 -2.93
N ASN A 327 16.79 10.41 -2.16
CA ASN A 327 18.17 10.64 -2.56
C ASN A 327 18.54 9.64 -3.67
N GLN A 328 18.77 10.15 -4.88
CA GLN A 328 19.17 9.34 -6.05
C GLN A 328 20.69 9.37 -6.28
N GLY A 329 21.46 10.08 -5.46
CA GLY A 329 22.89 10.23 -5.60
C GLY A 329 23.69 9.34 -4.65
N ILE A 330 25.02 9.30 -4.89
CA ILE A 330 25.99 8.70 -3.99
C ILE A 330 26.74 9.79 -3.22
N ASP A 331 27.24 9.44 -2.03
CA ASP A 331 27.98 10.41 -1.23
C ASP A 331 29.33 10.77 -1.86
N CYS A 332 30.08 9.78 -2.38
CA CYS A 332 31.42 10.01 -2.87
C CYS A 332 31.75 9.18 -4.12
N TYR A 333 32.31 9.82 -5.13
CA TYR A 333 32.93 9.13 -6.26
C TYR A 333 34.45 9.36 -6.24
N ILE A 334 35.23 8.27 -6.30
CA ILE A 334 36.70 8.37 -6.32
C ILE A 334 37.19 8.35 -7.77
N VAL A 335 37.72 9.46 -8.25
CA VAL A 335 38.41 9.59 -9.54
C VAL A 335 39.86 9.19 -9.35
N THR A 336 40.35 8.19 -10.11
CA THR A 336 41.69 7.66 -9.97
C THR A 336 42.55 7.99 -11.19
N LEU A 337 43.83 8.37 -10.95
CA LEU A 337 44.83 8.69 -11.96
C LEU A 337 46.09 7.85 -11.73
N GLY A 338 46.32 6.88 -12.61
CA GLY A 338 47.40 5.91 -12.50
C GLY A 338 46.98 4.58 -11.84
N GLU A 339 47.81 3.54 -12.08
CA GLU A 339 47.51 2.17 -11.64
C GLU A 339 47.58 2.02 -10.11
N LYS A 340 48.58 2.60 -9.47
CA LYS A 340 48.72 2.54 -8.01
C LYS A 340 47.59 3.24 -7.28
N ALA A 341 47.13 4.38 -7.81
CA ALA A 341 45.95 5.08 -7.24
C ALA A 341 44.67 4.24 -7.40
N LYS A 342 44.53 3.55 -8.54
CA LYS A 342 43.43 2.63 -8.78
C LYS A 342 43.45 1.47 -7.79
N ASP A 343 44.57 0.81 -7.60
CA ASP A 343 44.74 -0.30 -6.66
C ASP A 343 44.38 0.10 -5.22
N TYR A 344 44.90 1.28 -4.80
CA TYR A 344 44.59 1.81 -3.48
C TYR A 344 43.10 2.16 -3.31
N SER A 345 42.48 2.71 -4.37
CA SER A 345 41.07 3.12 -4.33
C SER A 345 40.11 1.97 -4.02
N VAL A 346 40.47 0.72 -4.36
CA VAL A 346 39.68 -0.46 -4.03
C VAL A 346 39.54 -0.62 -2.51
N SER A 347 40.67 -0.47 -1.79
CA SER A 347 40.64 -0.54 -0.32
C SER A 347 39.96 0.70 0.31
N LEU A 348 40.12 1.86 -0.30
CA LEU A 348 39.53 3.10 0.17
C LEU A 348 38.02 3.10 0.04
N VAL A 349 37.48 2.70 -1.12
CA VAL A 349 36.00 2.60 -1.30
C VAL A 349 35.39 1.58 -0.36
N TYR A 350 36.09 0.48 -0.08
CA TYR A 350 35.65 -0.47 0.93
C TYR A 350 35.55 0.18 2.32
N LYS A 351 36.58 0.91 2.77
CA LYS A 351 36.57 1.62 4.07
C LYS A 351 35.48 2.68 4.15
N LEU A 352 35.20 3.41 3.05
CA LEU A 352 34.10 4.38 2.99
C LEU A 352 32.74 3.69 3.17
N ARG A 353 32.53 2.58 2.45
CA ARG A 353 31.26 1.79 2.56
C ARG A 353 31.07 1.21 3.95
N GLU A 354 32.10 0.64 4.58
CA GLU A 354 32.04 0.18 5.98
C GLU A 354 31.74 1.32 6.96
N ALA A 355 32.12 2.53 6.62
CA ALA A 355 31.81 3.72 7.40
C ALA A 355 30.38 4.27 7.13
N GLY A 356 29.60 3.65 6.24
CA GLY A 356 28.25 4.07 5.87
C GLY A 356 28.22 5.18 4.81
N ILE A 357 29.31 5.44 4.10
CA ILE A 357 29.41 6.42 3.02
C ILE A 357 29.20 5.67 1.69
N SER A 358 28.10 5.95 1.01
CA SER A 358 27.86 5.40 -0.33
C SER A 358 28.90 5.90 -1.32
N SER A 359 29.68 5.00 -1.90
CA SER A 359 30.83 5.39 -2.69
C SER A 359 31.10 4.46 -3.86
N GLU A 360 31.68 5.01 -4.93
CA GLU A 360 31.95 4.28 -6.17
C GLU A 360 33.30 4.69 -6.78
N ILE A 361 33.84 3.78 -7.60
CA ILE A 361 35.06 3.99 -8.38
C ILE A 361 34.83 3.61 -9.85
N ASP A 362 35.77 3.96 -10.73
CA ASP A 362 35.71 3.49 -12.11
C ASP A 362 36.15 2.02 -12.24
N TYR A 363 35.31 1.17 -12.83
CA TYR A 363 35.62 -0.23 -13.14
C TYR A 363 35.95 -0.48 -14.64
N GLU A 364 35.84 0.54 -15.48
CA GLU A 364 35.98 0.41 -16.94
C GLU A 364 37.26 1.01 -17.47
N ASN A 365 38.18 1.47 -16.60
CA ASN A 365 39.43 2.14 -16.93
C ASN A 365 39.24 3.39 -17.81
N LYS A 366 38.20 4.16 -17.50
CA LYS A 366 37.90 5.43 -18.17
C LYS A 366 38.99 6.46 -17.88
N LYS A 367 39.26 7.29 -18.87
CA LYS A 367 40.08 8.50 -18.65
C LYS A 367 39.36 9.44 -17.68
N MET A 368 40.12 10.32 -17.00
CA MET A 368 39.64 11.28 -16.01
C MET A 368 38.31 11.96 -16.40
N LYS A 369 38.22 12.51 -17.61
CA LYS A 369 36.98 13.13 -18.11
C LYS A 369 35.79 12.17 -18.13
N GLY A 370 36.02 10.88 -18.39
CA GLY A 370 34.96 9.85 -18.36
C GLY A 370 34.51 9.52 -16.95
N GLN A 371 35.46 9.48 -16.00
CA GLN A 371 35.15 9.25 -14.58
C GLN A 371 34.34 10.40 -14.00
N PHE A 372 34.67 11.65 -14.27
CA PHE A 372 33.87 12.81 -13.87
C PHE A 372 32.44 12.76 -14.42
N LYS A 373 32.25 12.40 -15.69
CA LYS A 373 30.92 12.21 -16.27
C LYS A 373 30.13 11.07 -15.57
N THR A 374 30.83 10.05 -15.10
CA THR A 374 30.21 8.98 -14.33
C THR A 374 29.80 9.48 -12.94
N ALA A 375 30.66 10.24 -12.27
CA ALA A 375 30.35 10.89 -10.99
C ALA A 375 29.11 11.80 -11.09
N ASP A 376 29.06 12.64 -12.12
CA ASP A 376 27.89 13.51 -12.37
C ASP A 376 26.60 12.71 -12.61
N ARG A 377 26.66 11.63 -13.38
CA ARG A 377 25.51 10.75 -13.65
C ARG A 377 25.01 10.01 -12.40
N LEU A 378 25.94 9.67 -11.51
CA LEU A 378 25.62 9.04 -10.23
C LEU A 378 25.19 10.06 -9.16
N GLY A 379 25.14 11.34 -9.49
CA GLY A 379 24.78 12.40 -8.55
C GLY A 379 25.71 12.41 -7.33
N ALA A 380 27.01 12.18 -7.54
CA ALA A 380 27.97 12.16 -6.45
C ALA A 380 28.07 13.54 -5.80
N ARG A 381 27.79 13.62 -4.50
CA ARG A 381 27.94 14.87 -3.73
C ARG A 381 29.40 15.29 -3.63
N PHE A 382 30.28 14.33 -3.34
CA PHE A 382 31.72 14.57 -3.27
C PHE A 382 32.43 13.81 -4.38
N ILE A 383 33.39 14.49 -5.01
CA ILE A 383 34.31 13.87 -5.98
C ILE A 383 35.71 13.90 -5.39
N ALA A 384 36.22 12.74 -5.00
CA ALA A 384 37.53 12.57 -4.41
C ALA A 384 38.53 12.19 -5.52
N ILE A 385 39.54 13.02 -5.77
CA ILE A 385 40.51 12.83 -6.84
C ILE A 385 41.82 12.33 -6.24
N LEU A 386 42.24 11.14 -6.66
CA LEU A 386 43.45 10.47 -6.19
C LEU A 386 44.39 10.15 -7.36
N GLY A 387 45.51 10.80 -7.42
CA GLY A 387 46.62 10.47 -8.29
C GLY A 387 47.74 9.75 -7.54
N GLU A 388 48.76 9.31 -8.27
CA GLU A 388 49.91 8.64 -7.66
C GLU A 388 50.75 9.59 -6.80
N ASP A 389 50.82 10.88 -7.16
CA ASP A 389 51.51 11.91 -6.39
C ASP A 389 50.77 12.23 -5.07
N GLU A 390 49.44 12.37 -5.13
CA GLU A 390 48.62 12.55 -3.94
C GLU A 390 48.71 11.34 -3.01
N LEU A 391 48.69 10.14 -3.56
CA LEU A 391 48.83 8.90 -2.79
C LEU A 391 50.21 8.87 -2.09
N ALA A 392 51.30 9.23 -2.78
CA ALA A 392 52.65 9.27 -2.19
C ALA A 392 52.77 10.29 -1.05
N GLN A 393 51.97 11.35 -1.07
CA GLN A 393 51.93 12.39 -0.04
C GLN A 393 50.87 12.13 1.07
N ASN A 394 50.17 10.99 1.03
CA ASN A 394 49.06 10.67 1.91
C ASN A 394 47.91 11.71 1.86
N LYS A 395 47.57 12.20 0.67
CA LYS A 395 46.59 13.26 0.45
C LYS A 395 45.60 12.86 -0.62
N ILE A 396 44.46 13.53 -0.64
CA ILE A 396 43.42 13.40 -1.65
C ILE A 396 42.71 14.75 -1.84
N ASN A 397 42.39 15.09 -3.08
CA ASN A 397 41.65 16.31 -3.40
C ASN A 397 40.16 16.00 -3.41
N VAL A 398 39.35 16.66 -2.55
CA VAL A 398 37.93 16.50 -2.46
C VAL A 398 37.23 17.74 -3.01
N LYS A 399 36.38 17.53 -4.01
CA LYS A 399 35.51 18.56 -4.57
C LYS A 399 34.07 18.29 -4.10
N ASP A 400 33.46 19.28 -3.50
CA ASP A 400 32.00 19.28 -3.25
C ASP A 400 31.30 19.69 -4.56
N ALA A 401 30.42 18.83 -5.07
CA ALA A 401 29.73 19.07 -6.34
C ALA A 401 28.63 20.12 -6.23
N GLU A 402 28.07 20.33 -5.02
CA GLU A 402 27.02 21.30 -4.75
C GLU A 402 27.56 22.73 -4.65
N THR A 403 28.64 22.93 -3.88
CA THR A 403 29.23 24.25 -3.68
C THR A 403 30.33 24.58 -4.72
N GLY A 404 30.90 23.57 -5.35
CA GLY A 404 32.04 23.70 -6.24
C GLY A 404 33.36 23.87 -5.52
N GLU A 405 33.41 23.93 -4.19
CA GLU A 405 34.63 24.04 -3.41
C GLU A 405 35.50 22.80 -3.54
N GLN A 406 36.78 23.03 -3.60
CA GLN A 406 37.80 21.98 -3.66
C GLN A 406 38.84 22.19 -2.55
N ARG A 407 39.16 21.12 -1.83
CA ARG A 407 40.13 21.13 -0.74
C ARG A 407 40.96 19.88 -0.73
N GLU A 408 42.21 20.02 -0.26
CA GLU A 408 43.10 18.92 0.00
C GLU A 408 42.82 18.34 1.41
N VAL A 409 42.70 17.02 1.51
CA VAL A 409 42.38 16.29 2.74
C VAL A 409 43.45 15.21 2.94
N VAL A 410 43.84 14.93 4.16
CA VAL A 410 44.67 13.78 4.50
C VAL A 410 43.86 12.50 4.29
N LEU A 411 44.43 11.51 3.58
CA LEU A 411 43.73 10.26 3.24
C LEU A 411 43.12 9.55 4.45
N ASP A 412 43.84 9.53 5.57
CA ASP A 412 43.34 8.89 6.80
C ASP A 412 42.18 9.65 7.47
N GLU A 413 42.00 10.94 7.16
CA GLU A 413 40.92 11.79 7.68
C GLU A 413 39.69 11.88 6.76
N LEU A 414 39.78 11.36 5.54
CA LEU A 414 38.73 11.47 4.52
C LEU A 414 37.35 11.07 5.06
N ILE A 415 37.26 9.94 5.75
CA ILE A 415 36.00 9.44 6.32
C ILE A 415 35.38 10.43 7.31
N GLN A 416 36.21 11.02 8.17
CA GLN A 416 35.78 11.99 9.17
C GLN A 416 35.27 13.28 8.52
N VAL A 417 35.97 13.74 7.50
CA VAL A 417 35.62 14.93 6.73
C VAL A 417 34.31 14.75 6.01
N LEU A 418 34.10 13.64 5.26
CA LEU A 418 32.89 13.38 4.54
C LEU A 418 31.68 13.22 5.49
N LYS A 419 31.85 12.57 6.66
CA LYS A 419 30.80 12.47 7.66
C LYS A 419 30.41 13.79 8.32
N ALA A 420 31.35 14.70 8.50
CA ALA A 420 31.06 16.02 9.04
C ALA A 420 30.21 16.86 8.07
N ASP A 421 30.51 16.76 6.78
CA ASP A 421 29.82 17.49 5.73
C ASP A 421 28.43 16.92 5.39
N GLN A 422 28.17 15.62 5.68
CA GLN A 422 26.84 15.01 5.55
C GLN A 422 25.81 15.53 6.58
N LYS A 423 26.28 16.09 7.69
CA LYS A 423 25.42 16.58 8.79
C LYS A 423 25.01 18.04 8.64
N GLN A 424 25.56 18.74 7.67
CA GLN A 424 25.18 20.11 7.32
C GLN A 424 24.18 20.12 6.16
#